data_b0b8e24e328c7c7094ac87b3aca89ea3
#
_entry.id   b0b8e24e328c7c7094ac87b3aca89ea3
#
_cell.length_a   1.000
_cell.length_b   1.000
_cell.length_c   1.000
_cell.angle_alpha   90.00
_cell.angle_beta   90.00
_cell.angle_gamma   90.00
#
_symmetry.space_group_name_H-M   'P 1'
#
loop_
_entity.id
_entity.type
_entity.pdbx_description
1 polymer ?
#
loop_
_entity_poly.entity_id
_entity_poly.type
_entity_poly.pdbx_seq_one_letter_code
_entity_poly.pdbx_strand_id
1 'polypeptide(L)'
;MKINYEWIDKVLDEGLEDARKRFILYVGSRYLVNIKGLSEDEAIKRLEEFYYKKGGGKIYESWLKSVLRGVKNKGLKPWSLKRIQE
;
A
#
# COMPACT_ATOMS: atom_id res chain seq x y z
N MET A 1 8.22 -7.61 21.06
CA MET A 1 7.17 -6.61 20.85
C MET A 1 6.43 -6.89 19.54
N LYS A 2 5.12 -6.92 19.61
CA LYS A 2 4.29 -7.25 18.47
C LYS A 2 3.98 -5.98 17.67
N ILE A 3 4.30 -5.97 16.36
CA ILE A 3 4.00 -4.83 15.49
C ILE A 3 2.52 -4.88 15.11
N ASN A 4 1.84 -3.77 15.32
CA ASN A 4 0.42 -3.65 14.96
C ASN A 4 0.27 -3.04 13.58
N TYR A 5 -0.34 -3.79 12.65
CA TYR A 5 -0.60 -3.34 11.29
C TYR A 5 -2.09 -3.04 11.03
N GLU A 6 -2.94 -3.10 12.05
CA GLU A 6 -4.37 -2.88 11.88
C GLU A 6 -4.70 -1.50 11.28
N TRP A 7 -3.91 -0.49 11.64
CA TRP A 7 -4.10 0.85 11.10
C TRP A 7 -3.97 0.89 9.57
N ILE A 8 -3.16 0.00 8.99
CA ILE A 8 -2.96 -0.05 7.54
C ILE A 8 -4.24 -0.53 6.85
N ASP A 9 -4.87 -1.59 7.38
CA ASP A 9 -6.13 -2.07 6.84
C ASP A 9 -7.21 -0.98 6.89
N LYS A 10 -7.25 -0.24 7.99
CA LYS A 10 -8.20 0.85 8.16
C LYS A 10 -7.99 1.95 7.11
N VAL A 11 -6.75 2.35 6.90
CA VAL A 11 -6.43 3.38 5.89
C VAL A 11 -6.77 2.87 4.49
N LEU A 12 -6.47 1.61 4.18
CA LEU A 12 -6.81 1.03 2.89
C LEU A 12 -8.32 1.03 2.64
N ASP A 13 -9.11 0.77 3.68
CA ASP A 13 -10.58 0.75 3.57
C ASP A 13 -11.16 2.15 3.43
N GLU A 14 -10.64 3.12 4.18
CA GLU A 14 -11.16 4.48 4.19
C GLU A 14 -10.63 5.35 3.06
N GLY A 15 -9.45 5.04 2.55
CA GLY A 15 -8.78 5.85 1.54
C GLY A 15 -8.10 7.06 2.15
N LEU A 16 -7.36 7.79 1.32
CA LEU A 16 -6.70 9.03 1.69
C LEU A 16 -6.97 10.09 0.64
N GLU A 17 -7.08 11.34 1.07
CA GLU A 17 -7.24 12.47 0.17
C GLU A 17 -5.89 12.91 -0.39
N ASP A 18 -4.82 12.68 0.36
CA ASP A 18 -3.49 13.18 0.05
C ASP A 18 -2.43 12.11 0.33
N ALA A 19 -1.25 12.27 -0.27
CA ALA A 19 -0.11 11.37 -0.10
C ALA A 19 -0.42 9.90 -0.43
N ARG A 20 -1.37 9.67 -1.33
CA ARG A 20 -1.81 8.31 -1.68
C ARG A 20 -0.72 7.46 -2.31
N LYS A 21 0.05 8.02 -3.24
CA LYS A 21 1.15 7.29 -3.90
C LYS A 21 2.26 6.97 -2.91
N ARG A 22 2.55 7.91 -2.01
CA ARG A 22 3.56 7.69 -0.97
C ARG A 22 3.14 6.56 -0.04
N PHE A 23 1.88 6.54 0.36
CA PHE A 23 1.34 5.46 1.18
C PHE A 23 1.46 4.10 0.47
N ILE A 24 1.08 4.04 -0.80
CA ILE A 24 1.19 2.82 -1.60
C ILE A 24 2.64 2.35 -1.64
N LEU A 25 3.58 3.25 -1.92
CA LEU A 25 4.97 2.90 -2.10
C LEU A 25 5.65 2.37 -0.83
N TYR A 26 5.40 3.02 0.31
CA TYR A 26 6.13 2.70 1.55
C TYR A 26 5.36 1.88 2.56
N VAL A 27 4.05 1.79 2.44
CA VAL A 27 3.22 1.11 3.42
C VAL A 27 2.31 0.07 2.79
N GLY A 28 1.39 0.49 1.94
CA GLY A 28 0.33 -0.39 1.42
C GLY A 28 0.84 -1.58 0.63
N SER A 29 1.74 -1.35 -0.33
CA SER A 29 2.30 -2.44 -1.13
C SER A 29 3.07 -3.43 -0.29
N ARG A 30 3.87 -2.93 0.63
CA ARG A 30 4.68 -3.77 1.51
C ARG A 30 3.83 -4.61 2.45
N TYR A 31 2.77 -4.03 2.96
CA TYR A 31 1.83 -4.73 3.83
C TYR A 31 1.08 -5.84 3.07
N LEU A 32 0.51 -5.51 1.93
CA LEU A 32 -0.30 -6.47 1.17
C LEU A 32 0.51 -7.66 0.67
N VAL A 33 1.74 -7.42 0.22
CA VAL A 33 2.58 -8.48 -0.33
C VAL A 33 3.32 -9.26 0.76
N ASN A 34 4.03 -8.55 1.64
CA ASN A 34 4.96 -9.21 2.57
C ASN A 34 4.37 -9.56 3.93
N ILE A 35 3.28 -8.94 4.32
CA ILE A 35 2.60 -9.25 5.58
C ILE A 35 1.36 -10.11 5.33
N LYS A 36 0.47 -9.67 4.44
CA LYS A 36 -0.74 -10.44 4.12
C LYS A 36 -0.52 -11.55 3.10
N GLY A 37 0.53 -11.46 2.29
CA GLY A 37 0.83 -12.50 1.30
C GLY A 37 -0.14 -12.56 0.14
N LEU A 38 -0.70 -11.43 -0.28
CA LEU A 38 -1.61 -11.40 -1.43
C LEU A 38 -0.86 -11.62 -2.74
N SER A 39 -1.56 -12.18 -3.73
CA SER A 39 -1.04 -12.27 -5.08
C SER A 39 -0.90 -10.87 -5.68
N GLU A 40 -0.12 -10.76 -6.77
CA GLU A 40 0.05 -9.49 -7.47
C GLU A 40 -1.30 -8.90 -7.89
N ASP A 41 -2.16 -9.72 -8.49
CA ASP A 41 -3.46 -9.25 -8.98
C ASP A 41 -4.36 -8.76 -7.85
N GLU A 42 -4.40 -9.48 -6.74
CA GLU A 42 -5.19 -9.09 -5.58
C GLU A 42 -4.67 -7.79 -4.96
N ALA A 43 -3.35 -7.67 -4.86
CA ALA A 43 -2.73 -6.47 -4.31
C ALA A 43 -2.99 -5.25 -5.19
N ILE A 44 -2.90 -5.41 -6.51
CA ILE A 44 -3.19 -4.33 -7.47
C ILE A 44 -4.63 -3.84 -7.29
N LYS A 45 -5.57 -4.78 -7.26
CA LYS A 45 -6.99 -4.45 -7.11
C LYS A 45 -7.23 -3.67 -5.81
N ARG A 46 -6.65 -4.15 -4.72
CA ARG A 46 -6.81 -3.51 -3.41
C ARG A 46 -6.25 -2.09 -3.40
N LEU A 47 -5.08 -1.90 -4.01
CA LEU A 47 -4.43 -0.59 -4.08
C LEU A 47 -5.19 0.38 -4.99
N GLU A 48 -5.75 -0.12 -6.10
CA GLU A 48 -6.57 0.71 -6.97
C GLU A 48 -7.83 1.18 -6.26
N GLU A 49 -8.51 0.28 -5.54
CA GLU A 49 -9.69 0.64 -4.75
C GLU A 49 -9.36 1.71 -3.72
N PHE A 50 -8.25 1.56 -3.03
CA PHE A 50 -7.77 2.55 -2.07
C PHE A 50 -7.52 3.90 -2.73
N TYR A 51 -6.82 3.90 -3.86
CA TYR A 51 -6.43 5.14 -4.54
C TYR A 51 -7.62 5.97 -4.97
N TYR A 52 -8.65 5.31 -5.49
CA TYR A 52 -9.83 6.00 -6.02
C TYR A 52 -10.94 6.26 -4.99
N LYS A 53 -10.74 5.87 -3.75
CA LYS A 53 -11.79 6.00 -2.72
C LYS A 53 -12.14 7.45 -2.39
N LYS A 54 -11.15 8.30 -2.21
CA LYS A 54 -11.37 9.69 -1.78
C LYS A 54 -10.81 10.75 -2.70
N GLY A 55 -10.29 10.40 -3.82
CA GLY A 55 -9.66 11.40 -4.66
C GLY A 55 -9.74 11.10 -6.12
N GLY A 56 -9.45 12.13 -6.89
CA GLY A 56 -9.35 12.01 -8.34
C GLY A 56 -7.94 11.66 -8.78
N GLY A 57 -7.66 11.87 -10.04
CA GLY A 57 -6.37 11.57 -10.62
C GLY A 57 -6.35 10.17 -11.20
N LYS A 58 -5.17 9.73 -11.58
CA LYS A 58 -5.00 8.46 -12.26
C LYS A 58 -3.81 7.70 -11.72
N ILE A 59 -3.99 6.40 -11.52
CA ILE A 59 -2.90 5.51 -11.15
C ILE A 59 -2.77 4.43 -12.21
N TYR A 60 -1.54 4.11 -12.59
CA TYR A 60 -1.28 3.15 -13.66
C TYR A 60 -0.98 1.77 -13.09
N GLU A 61 -1.62 0.76 -13.66
CA GLU A 61 -1.38 -0.64 -13.26
C GLU A 61 0.08 -1.02 -13.45
N SER A 62 0.72 -0.55 -14.51
CA SER A 62 2.14 -0.84 -14.75
C SER A 62 3.04 -0.33 -13.63
N TRP A 63 2.72 0.85 -13.09
CA TRP A 63 3.45 1.39 -11.96
C TRP A 63 3.24 0.53 -10.71
N LEU A 64 2.00 0.12 -10.45
CA LEU A 64 1.68 -0.74 -9.32
C LEU A 64 2.42 -2.08 -9.41
N LYS A 65 2.45 -2.67 -10.60
CA LYS A 65 3.18 -3.93 -10.82
C LYS A 65 4.66 -3.77 -10.50
N SER A 66 5.26 -2.69 -10.97
CA SER A 66 6.66 -2.40 -10.71
C SER A 66 6.94 -2.26 -9.21
N VAL A 67 6.10 -1.51 -8.51
CA VAL A 67 6.22 -1.32 -7.05
C VAL A 67 6.11 -2.66 -6.33
N LEU A 68 5.08 -3.45 -6.65
CA LEU A 68 4.83 -4.72 -5.98
C LEU A 68 5.96 -5.72 -6.21
N ARG A 69 6.49 -5.79 -7.42
CA ARG A 69 7.61 -6.69 -7.73
C ARG A 69 8.87 -6.30 -6.97
N GLY A 70 9.16 -5.00 -6.90
CA GLY A 70 10.29 -4.50 -6.15
C GLY A 70 10.19 -4.81 -4.66
N VAL A 71 9.01 -4.61 -4.10
CA VAL A 71 8.71 -4.91 -2.69
C VAL A 71 8.90 -6.40 -2.41
N LYS A 72 8.38 -7.26 -3.26
CA LYS A 72 8.48 -8.71 -3.10
C LYS A 72 9.92 -9.17 -3.19
N ASN A 73 10.66 -8.70 -4.20
CA ASN A 73 12.04 -9.12 -4.42
C ASN A 73 12.97 -8.71 -3.29
N LYS A 74 12.73 -7.55 -2.69
CA LYS A 74 13.57 -7.01 -1.61
C LYS A 74 13.09 -7.37 -0.21
N GLY A 75 11.90 -7.96 -0.09
CA GLY A 75 11.32 -8.31 1.21
C GLY A 75 11.09 -7.11 2.12
N LEU A 76 10.71 -5.98 1.54
CA LEU A 76 10.53 -4.74 2.29
C LEU A 76 9.33 -4.80 3.23
N LYS A 77 9.45 -4.14 4.37
CA LYS A 77 8.39 -4.07 5.37
C LYS A 77 7.73 -2.69 5.38
N PRO A 78 6.45 -2.60 5.82
CA PRO A 78 5.77 -1.30 5.89
C PRO A 78 6.46 -0.34 6.85
N TRP A 79 6.44 0.95 6.50
CA TRP A 79 6.85 1.99 7.42
C TRP A 79 5.82 2.12 8.54
N SER A 80 6.28 2.56 9.72
CA SER A 80 5.38 2.83 10.83
C SER A 80 4.54 4.07 10.55
N LEU A 81 3.41 4.19 11.25
CA LEU A 81 2.54 5.36 11.15
C LEU A 81 3.32 6.65 11.42
N LYS A 82 4.15 6.65 12.44
CA LYS A 82 4.97 7.80 12.78
C LYS A 82 5.89 8.21 11.63
N ARG A 83 6.54 7.24 10.99
CA ARG A 83 7.48 7.51 9.90
C ARG A 83 6.78 8.07 8.67
N ILE A 84 5.61 7.55 8.32
CA ILE A 84 4.88 8.00 7.13
C ILE A 84 4.34 9.42 7.31
N GLN A 85 4.11 9.85 8.54
CA GLN A 85 3.63 11.20 8.83
C GLN A 85 4.74 12.25 8.87
N GLU A 86 5.98 11.83 8.93
CA GLU A 86 7.12 12.72 8.83
C GLU A 86 7.32 13.14 7.36
#